data_f2274b9d58c659f4182f9b8e2cf74259
#
_entry.id   f2274b9d58c659f4182f9b8e2cf74259
#
_cell.length_a   1.000
_cell.length_b   1.000
_cell.length_c   1.000
_cell.angle_alpha   90.00
_cell.angle_beta   90.00
_cell.angle_gamma   90.00
#
_symmetry.space_group_name_H-M   'P 1'
#
loop_
_entity.id
_entity.type
_entity.pdbx_description
1 polymer ?
#
loop_
_entity_poly.entity_id
_entity_poly.type
_entity_poly.pdbx_seq_one_letter_code
_entity_poly.pdbx_strand_id
1 'polypeptide(L)'
;ILVVYVLVRLASNRAIRPFVENVERQRQFVSNASHEIKTPLAVLSANTDLLAMMGTDAKFVDSNKRQIKRLNSLVEQMLLLSRYDEGEATATKEEVDLVAVTKDIVEEILPVLNEKGLQVEFTGEAQTIITTNKSAMTELIRILLDNAMKYTVGKPVITVEAKRNQLAIGNATEPMTKEQVSQIFDRFYRVDSSRNRTTGGSGLGLSIAQKIAETNDVQLTAELTSETQIRFVIATK
;
A
#
# COMPACT_ATOMS: atom_id res chain seq x y z
N ILE A 1 33.48 36.84 6.65
CA ILE A 1 32.48 36.47 7.69
C ILE A 1 31.12 36.16 7.03
N LEU A 2 30.53 37.05 6.18
CA LEU A 2 29.26 36.85 5.53
C LEU A 2 29.20 35.57 4.68
N VAL A 3 30.23 35.30 3.87
CA VAL A 3 30.32 34.11 3.02
C VAL A 3 30.35 32.83 3.86
N VAL A 4 31.10 32.80 4.95
CA VAL A 4 31.16 31.65 5.86
C VAL A 4 29.81 31.41 6.53
N TYR A 5 29.14 32.46 6.96
CA TYR A 5 27.77 32.36 7.53
C TYR A 5 26.76 31.76 6.55
N VAL A 6 26.76 32.24 5.29
CA VAL A 6 25.88 31.71 4.23
C VAL A 6 26.20 30.25 3.93
N LEU A 7 27.48 29.87 3.82
CA LEU A 7 27.91 28.50 3.59
C LEU A 7 27.48 27.56 4.73
N VAL A 8 27.70 27.98 5.98
CA VAL A 8 27.27 27.22 7.17
C VAL A 8 25.76 27.07 7.21
N ARG A 9 25.02 28.12 6.89
CA ARG A 9 23.54 28.05 6.87
C ARG A 9 23.01 27.14 5.76
N LEU A 10 23.62 27.19 4.57
CA LEU A 10 23.27 26.28 3.45
C LEU A 10 23.63 24.82 3.77
N ALA A 11 24.81 24.58 4.32
CA ALA A 11 25.24 23.26 4.74
C ALA A 11 24.38 22.71 5.88
N SER A 12 24.06 23.53 6.89
CA SER A 12 23.18 23.16 7.99
C SER A 12 21.77 22.81 7.53
N ASN A 13 21.18 23.62 6.67
CA ASN A 13 19.85 23.33 6.12
C ASN A 13 19.86 22.05 5.28
N ARG A 14 20.92 21.81 4.51
CA ARG A 14 21.05 20.62 3.66
C ARG A 14 21.33 19.33 4.45
N ALA A 15 22.04 19.42 5.57
CA ALA A 15 22.40 18.30 6.42
C ALA A 15 21.36 18.00 7.51
N ILE A 16 20.80 19.04 8.14
CA ILE A 16 19.93 18.88 9.32
C ILE A 16 18.46 18.71 8.92
N ARG A 17 18.01 19.41 7.88
CA ARG A 17 16.62 19.37 7.46
C ARG A 17 16.10 17.95 7.13
N PRO A 18 16.82 17.11 6.36
CA PRO A 18 16.39 15.73 6.10
C PRO A 18 16.30 14.90 7.38
N PHE A 19 17.20 15.15 8.36
CA PHE A 19 17.15 14.45 9.65
C PHE A 19 15.93 14.86 10.47
N VAL A 20 15.62 16.15 10.55
CA VAL A 20 14.44 16.65 11.26
C VAL A 20 13.16 16.13 10.61
N GLU A 21 13.07 16.17 9.27
CA GLU A 21 11.92 15.64 8.53
C GLU A 21 11.76 14.12 8.76
N ASN A 22 12.86 13.37 8.84
CA ASN A 22 12.82 11.93 9.11
C ASN A 22 12.33 11.64 10.54
N VAL A 23 12.83 12.38 11.54
CA VAL A 23 12.37 12.25 12.94
C VAL A 23 10.87 12.58 13.06
N GLU A 24 10.40 13.62 12.37
CA GLU A 24 8.98 13.99 12.39
C GLU A 24 8.11 12.92 11.72
N ARG A 25 8.52 12.40 10.56
CA ARG A 25 7.84 11.26 9.90
C ARG A 25 7.78 10.03 10.81
N GLN A 26 8.87 9.73 11.53
CA GLN A 26 8.92 8.62 12.47
C GLN A 26 7.98 8.82 13.66
N ARG A 27 7.93 10.05 14.22
CA ARG A 27 6.98 10.39 15.29
C ARG A 27 5.53 10.24 14.84
N GLN A 28 5.22 10.75 13.66
CA GLN A 28 3.88 10.67 13.08
C GLN A 28 3.50 9.22 12.78
N PHE A 29 4.44 8.41 12.30
CA PHE A 29 4.26 6.96 12.11
C PHE A 29 3.88 6.27 13.42
N VAL A 30 4.63 6.48 14.52
CA VAL A 30 4.35 5.88 15.84
C VAL A 30 3.00 6.35 16.39
N SER A 31 2.68 7.64 16.26
CA SER A 31 1.39 8.19 16.68
C SER A 31 0.22 7.55 15.94
N ASN A 32 0.28 7.50 14.60
CA ASN A 32 -0.75 6.92 13.76
C ASN A 32 -0.91 5.41 14.01
N ALA A 33 0.21 4.69 14.16
CA ALA A 33 0.21 3.28 14.51
C ALA A 33 -0.51 3.02 15.85
N SER A 34 -0.24 3.86 16.85
CA SER A 34 -0.88 3.76 18.15
C SER A 34 -2.40 3.96 18.07
N HIS A 35 -2.87 4.87 17.23
CA HIS A 35 -4.30 5.10 16.99
C HIS A 35 -4.95 3.92 16.25
N GLU A 36 -4.31 3.39 15.22
CA GLU A 36 -4.81 2.25 14.46
C GLU A 36 -4.84 0.94 15.27
N ILE A 37 -4.00 0.81 16.29
CA ILE A 37 -4.01 -0.32 17.24
C ILE A 37 -5.08 -0.12 18.33
N LYS A 38 -5.23 1.09 18.88
CA LYS A 38 -6.19 1.38 19.96
C LYS A 38 -7.63 1.08 19.57
N THR A 39 -8.02 1.42 18.34
CA THR A 39 -9.40 1.25 17.87
C THR A 39 -9.87 -0.22 17.90
N PRO A 40 -9.18 -1.20 17.26
CA PRO A 40 -9.58 -2.60 17.33
C PRO A 40 -9.46 -3.19 18.76
N LEU A 41 -8.49 -2.73 19.56
CA LEU A 41 -8.38 -3.14 20.96
C LEU A 41 -9.60 -2.71 21.79
N ALA A 42 -10.08 -1.48 21.60
CA ALA A 42 -11.28 -0.99 22.29
C ALA A 42 -12.52 -1.81 21.90
N VAL A 43 -12.66 -2.19 20.62
CA VAL A 43 -13.75 -3.06 20.16
C VAL A 43 -13.64 -4.47 20.75
N LEU A 44 -12.42 -5.03 20.79
CA LEU A 44 -12.16 -6.32 21.43
C LEU A 44 -12.55 -6.30 22.90
N SER A 45 -12.15 -5.27 23.65
CA SER A 45 -12.49 -5.12 25.06
C SER A 45 -14.00 -5.03 25.26
N ALA A 46 -14.67 -4.12 24.55
CA ALA A 46 -16.13 -3.95 24.65
C ALA A 46 -16.91 -5.24 24.31
N ASN A 47 -16.51 -5.94 23.24
CA ASN A 47 -17.15 -7.22 22.89
C ASN A 47 -16.91 -8.29 23.93
N THR A 48 -15.72 -8.31 24.57
CA THR A 48 -15.38 -9.27 25.64
C THR A 48 -16.22 -8.99 26.89
N ASP A 49 -16.40 -7.72 27.25
CA ASP A 49 -17.27 -7.32 28.36
C ASP A 49 -18.73 -7.72 28.09
N LEU A 50 -19.23 -7.53 26.86
CA LEU A 50 -20.58 -7.97 26.47
C LEU A 50 -20.73 -9.50 26.52
N LEU A 51 -19.73 -10.25 26.06
CA LEU A 51 -19.75 -11.71 26.15
C LEU A 51 -19.75 -12.20 27.63
N ALA A 52 -19.06 -11.50 28.52
CA ALA A 52 -19.07 -11.81 29.94
C ALA A 52 -20.43 -11.54 30.60
N MET A 53 -21.15 -10.50 30.14
CA MET A 53 -22.44 -10.11 30.72
C MET A 53 -23.62 -10.89 30.14
N MET A 54 -23.60 -11.18 28.82
CA MET A 54 -24.76 -11.71 28.07
C MET A 54 -24.58 -13.18 27.64
N GLY A 55 -23.43 -13.79 27.92
CA GLY A 55 -23.11 -15.12 27.42
C GLY A 55 -22.55 -15.11 26.00
N THR A 56 -22.30 -16.30 25.46
CA THR A 56 -21.62 -16.46 24.16
C THR A 56 -22.60 -16.13 23.02
N ASP A 57 -22.38 -14.99 22.37
CA ASP A 57 -23.06 -14.60 21.12
C ASP A 57 -22.05 -14.68 19.95
N ALA A 58 -22.37 -15.48 18.93
CA ALA A 58 -21.55 -15.68 17.74
C ALA A 58 -21.17 -14.35 17.06
N LYS A 59 -22.05 -13.35 17.08
CA LYS A 59 -21.81 -12.02 16.52
C LYS A 59 -20.60 -11.31 17.14
N PHE A 60 -20.46 -11.36 18.47
CA PHE A 60 -19.33 -10.74 19.17
C PHE A 60 -18.05 -11.53 18.94
N VAL A 61 -18.13 -12.87 18.93
CA VAL A 61 -16.99 -13.74 18.61
C VAL A 61 -16.47 -13.46 17.21
N ASP A 62 -17.34 -13.37 16.20
CA ASP A 62 -16.94 -13.07 14.82
C ASP A 62 -16.42 -11.64 14.67
N SER A 63 -16.97 -10.68 15.41
CA SER A 63 -16.42 -9.32 15.47
C SER A 63 -14.99 -9.35 16.03
N ASN A 64 -14.74 -10.06 17.12
CA ASN A 64 -13.41 -10.19 17.72
C ASN A 64 -12.43 -10.85 16.74
N LYS A 65 -12.80 -11.93 16.06
CA LYS A 65 -11.97 -12.57 15.04
C LYS A 65 -11.57 -11.59 13.91
N ARG A 66 -12.50 -10.76 13.46
CA ARG A 66 -12.19 -9.73 12.46
C ARG A 66 -11.20 -8.70 12.97
N GLN A 67 -11.32 -8.24 14.21
CA GLN A 67 -10.38 -7.28 14.81
C GLN A 67 -8.98 -7.89 15.00
N ILE A 68 -8.89 -9.15 15.46
CA ILE A 68 -7.61 -9.86 15.58
C ILE A 68 -6.93 -9.99 14.20
N LYS A 69 -7.68 -10.38 13.15
CA LYS A 69 -7.15 -10.47 11.80
C LYS A 69 -6.63 -9.11 11.29
N ARG A 70 -7.36 -8.03 11.59
CA ARG A 70 -6.94 -6.67 11.25
C ARG A 70 -5.66 -6.26 11.96
N LEU A 71 -5.54 -6.55 13.28
CA LEU A 71 -4.33 -6.27 14.05
C LEU A 71 -3.12 -7.03 13.53
N ASN A 72 -3.27 -8.32 13.25
CA ASN A 72 -2.19 -9.14 12.70
C ASN A 72 -1.70 -8.57 11.36
N SER A 73 -2.62 -8.24 10.44
CA SER A 73 -2.26 -7.62 9.16
C SER A 73 -1.54 -6.27 9.34
N LEU A 74 -1.94 -5.46 10.32
CA LEU A 74 -1.27 -4.19 10.61
C LEU A 74 0.16 -4.42 11.12
N VAL A 75 0.36 -5.36 12.04
CA VAL A 75 1.69 -5.71 12.56
C VAL A 75 2.60 -6.25 11.45
N GLU A 76 2.09 -7.16 10.59
CA GLU A 76 2.84 -7.68 9.44
C GLU A 76 3.27 -6.57 8.49
N GLN A 77 2.39 -5.62 8.18
CA GLN A 77 2.71 -4.47 7.33
C GLN A 77 3.76 -3.56 7.96
N MET A 78 3.70 -3.34 9.29
CA MET A 78 4.72 -2.56 10.00
C MET A 78 6.09 -3.24 9.98
N LEU A 79 6.13 -4.56 10.20
CA LEU A 79 7.37 -5.34 10.13
C LEU A 79 7.96 -5.32 8.71
N LEU A 80 7.10 -5.46 7.70
CA LEU A 80 7.54 -5.39 6.30
C LEU A 80 8.13 -4.02 5.98
N LEU A 81 7.46 -2.94 6.38
CA LEU A 81 7.97 -1.59 6.20
C LEU A 81 9.32 -1.36 6.89
N SER A 82 9.47 -1.85 8.15
CA SER A 82 10.73 -1.74 8.90
C SER A 82 11.89 -2.43 8.17
N ARG A 83 11.69 -3.64 7.66
CA ARG A 83 12.72 -4.38 6.88
C ARG A 83 13.19 -3.61 5.65
N TYR A 84 12.26 -3.01 4.92
CA TYR A 84 12.61 -2.19 3.75
C TYR A 84 13.25 -0.84 4.13
N ASP A 85 12.87 -0.25 5.27
CA ASP A 85 13.52 0.97 5.78
C ASP A 85 14.97 0.72 6.21
N GLU A 86 15.28 -0.46 6.76
CA GLU A 86 16.61 -0.87 7.20
C GLU A 86 17.52 -1.35 6.05
N GLY A 87 16.97 -1.45 4.83
CA GLY A 87 17.74 -1.89 3.66
C GLY A 87 18.09 -3.38 3.63
N GLU A 88 17.44 -4.19 4.48
CA GLU A 88 17.68 -5.65 4.54
C GLU A 88 17.20 -6.42 3.31
N ALA A 89 16.52 -5.75 2.38
CA ALA A 89 15.92 -6.39 1.20
C ALA A 89 16.90 -6.52 0.00
N THR A 90 18.20 -6.74 0.24
CA THR A 90 19.20 -6.98 -0.80
C THR A 90 19.18 -8.44 -1.27
N ALA A 91 18.08 -8.87 -1.90
CA ALA A 91 18.04 -10.15 -2.59
C ALA A 91 18.61 -10.01 -4.02
N THR A 92 19.06 -11.14 -4.58
CA THR A 92 19.64 -11.23 -5.92
C THR A 92 18.68 -10.69 -6.96
N LYS A 93 19.15 -9.80 -7.84
CA LYS A 93 18.39 -9.33 -8.99
C LYS A 93 18.45 -10.38 -10.10
N GLU A 94 17.33 -10.61 -10.76
CA GLU A 94 17.16 -11.52 -11.87
C GLU A 94 16.24 -10.90 -12.93
N GLU A 95 16.18 -11.48 -14.12
CA GLU A 95 15.19 -11.09 -15.12
C GLU A 95 13.80 -11.58 -14.70
N VAL A 96 12.88 -10.65 -14.52
CA VAL A 96 11.50 -10.90 -14.03
C VAL A 96 10.51 -10.42 -15.08
N ASP A 97 9.66 -11.32 -15.55
CA ASP A 97 8.50 -10.94 -16.35
C ASP A 97 7.34 -10.55 -15.45
N LEU A 98 7.07 -9.24 -15.38
CA LEU A 98 6.00 -8.69 -14.54
C LEU A 98 4.61 -9.17 -14.97
N VAL A 99 4.40 -9.46 -16.26
CA VAL A 99 3.10 -9.98 -16.76
C VAL A 99 2.89 -11.39 -16.23
N ALA A 100 3.90 -12.26 -16.29
CA ALA A 100 3.83 -13.61 -15.76
C ALA A 100 3.57 -13.59 -14.26
N VAL A 101 4.33 -12.80 -13.48
CA VAL A 101 4.12 -12.65 -12.04
C VAL A 101 2.70 -12.16 -11.73
N THR A 102 2.16 -11.20 -12.51
CA THR A 102 0.80 -10.70 -12.29
C THR A 102 -0.25 -11.76 -12.56
N LYS A 103 -0.07 -12.57 -13.62
CA LYS A 103 -0.98 -13.68 -13.93
C LYS A 103 -1.00 -14.74 -12.83
N ASP A 104 0.16 -15.12 -12.32
CA ASP A 104 0.28 -16.08 -11.22
C ASP A 104 -0.50 -15.59 -9.98
N ILE A 105 -0.36 -14.30 -9.64
CA ILE A 105 -1.09 -13.69 -8.51
C ILE A 105 -2.59 -13.65 -8.79
N VAL A 106 -3.01 -13.28 -10.01
CA VAL A 106 -4.44 -13.23 -10.38
C VAL A 106 -5.07 -14.62 -10.31
N GLU A 107 -4.39 -15.67 -10.72
CA GLU A 107 -4.85 -17.06 -10.56
C GLU A 107 -5.03 -17.43 -9.08
N GLU A 108 -4.08 -17.07 -8.22
CA GLU A 108 -4.17 -17.31 -6.77
C GLU A 108 -5.37 -16.61 -6.12
N ILE A 109 -5.68 -15.36 -6.52
CA ILE A 109 -6.76 -14.57 -5.94
C ILE A 109 -8.11 -14.71 -6.68
N LEU A 110 -8.16 -15.54 -7.73
CA LEU A 110 -9.35 -15.73 -8.56
C LEU A 110 -10.64 -16.06 -7.76
N PRO A 111 -10.60 -16.91 -6.72
CA PRO A 111 -11.79 -17.16 -5.89
C PRO A 111 -12.33 -15.89 -5.24
N VAL A 112 -11.45 -15.01 -4.75
CA VAL A 112 -11.83 -13.75 -4.10
C VAL A 112 -12.36 -12.74 -5.13
N LEU A 113 -11.76 -12.69 -6.33
CA LEU A 113 -12.26 -11.87 -7.43
C LEU A 113 -13.68 -12.26 -7.82
N ASN A 114 -13.92 -13.56 -7.97
CA ASN A 114 -15.26 -14.10 -8.31
C ASN A 114 -16.29 -13.80 -7.23
N GLU A 115 -15.94 -13.95 -5.94
CA GLU A 115 -16.81 -13.60 -4.82
C GLU A 115 -17.23 -12.13 -4.84
N LYS A 116 -16.30 -11.25 -5.25
CA LYS A 116 -16.56 -9.80 -5.37
C LYS A 116 -17.16 -9.39 -6.71
N GLY A 117 -17.32 -10.30 -7.66
CA GLY A 117 -17.77 -10.02 -9.01
C GLY A 117 -16.80 -9.15 -9.83
N LEU A 118 -15.50 -9.18 -9.49
CA LEU A 118 -14.45 -8.42 -10.16
C LEU A 118 -13.80 -9.25 -11.27
N GLN A 119 -13.41 -8.58 -12.36
CA GLN A 119 -12.68 -9.17 -13.48
C GLN A 119 -11.34 -8.47 -13.64
N VAL A 120 -10.33 -9.20 -14.15
CA VAL A 120 -9.03 -8.64 -14.50
C VAL A 120 -8.84 -8.73 -16.00
N GLU A 121 -8.65 -7.59 -16.66
CA GLU A 121 -8.40 -7.49 -18.10
C GLU A 121 -6.93 -7.18 -18.36
N PHE A 122 -6.26 -8.05 -19.12
CA PHE A 122 -4.89 -7.84 -19.58
C PHE A 122 -4.87 -7.24 -20.98
N THR A 123 -4.08 -6.17 -21.17
CA THR A 123 -3.91 -5.49 -22.45
C THR A 123 -2.44 -5.16 -22.70
N GLY A 124 -2.08 -4.93 -23.97
CA GLY A 124 -0.72 -4.55 -24.37
C GLY A 124 0.17 -5.74 -24.69
N GLU A 125 1.45 -5.67 -24.28
CA GLU A 125 2.46 -6.67 -24.61
C GLU A 125 2.29 -7.96 -23.82
N ALA A 126 2.69 -9.09 -24.41
CA ALA A 126 2.57 -10.39 -23.76
C ALA A 126 3.55 -10.57 -22.59
N GLN A 127 4.65 -9.80 -22.58
CA GLN A 127 5.72 -9.85 -21.58
C GLN A 127 6.22 -8.44 -21.25
N THR A 128 6.64 -8.23 -20.00
CA THR A 128 7.35 -7.04 -19.54
C THR A 128 8.50 -7.49 -18.65
N ILE A 129 9.69 -7.59 -19.22
CA ILE A 129 10.88 -8.12 -18.52
C ILE A 129 11.69 -6.96 -17.98
N ILE A 130 11.98 -7.01 -16.67
CA ILE A 130 12.88 -6.07 -15.97
C ILE A 130 13.87 -6.83 -15.09
N THR A 131 15.05 -6.26 -14.87
CA THR A 131 16.06 -6.83 -13.95
C THR A 131 15.79 -6.31 -12.54
N THR A 132 15.28 -7.18 -11.68
CA THR A 132 14.85 -6.81 -10.32
C THR A 132 14.77 -8.03 -9.41
N ASN A 133 14.35 -7.84 -8.16
CA ASN A 133 14.05 -8.93 -7.23
C ASN A 133 12.62 -9.46 -7.46
N LYS A 134 12.49 -10.73 -7.82
CA LYS A 134 11.19 -11.37 -8.10
C LYS A 134 10.25 -11.34 -6.89
N SER A 135 10.75 -11.68 -5.70
CA SER A 135 9.92 -11.72 -4.48
C SER A 135 9.40 -10.33 -4.12
N ALA A 136 10.24 -9.29 -4.26
CA ALA A 136 9.86 -7.90 -4.02
C ALA A 136 8.79 -7.43 -5.02
N MET A 137 8.94 -7.78 -6.31
CA MET A 137 7.93 -7.43 -7.32
C MET A 137 6.62 -8.19 -7.13
N THR A 138 6.68 -9.45 -6.72
CA THR A 138 5.48 -10.23 -6.36
C THR A 138 4.70 -9.54 -5.25
N GLU A 139 5.39 -9.10 -4.19
CA GLU A 139 4.76 -8.39 -3.07
C GLU A 139 4.19 -7.02 -3.50
N LEU A 140 4.96 -6.24 -4.28
CA LEU A 140 4.51 -4.96 -4.81
C LEU A 140 3.22 -5.11 -5.64
N ILE A 141 3.21 -6.05 -6.60
CA ILE A 141 2.06 -6.30 -7.47
C ILE A 141 0.86 -6.80 -6.64
N ARG A 142 1.09 -7.66 -5.65
CA ARG A 142 0.05 -8.14 -4.72
C ARG A 142 -0.60 -6.98 -3.97
N ILE A 143 0.19 -6.03 -3.46
CA ILE A 143 -0.32 -4.83 -2.79
C ILE A 143 -1.18 -3.99 -3.74
N LEU A 144 -0.76 -3.79 -4.99
CA LEU A 144 -1.52 -3.01 -5.96
C LEU A 144 -2.84 -3.70 -6.36
N LEU A 145 -2.83 -5.02 -6.56
CA LEU A 145 -4.05 -5.80 -6.85
C LEU A 145 -5.01 -5.80 -5.65
N ASP A 146 -4.51 -5.96 -4.42
CA ASP A 146 -5.32 -5.86 -3.20
C ASP A 146 -5.93 -4.46 -3.04
N ASN A 147 -5.18 -3.42 -3.35
CA ASN A 147 -5.67 -2.05 -3.39
C ASN A 147 -6.79 -1.91 -4.43
N ALA A 148 -6.58 -2.37 -5.67
CA ALA A 148 -7.59 -2.33 -6.72
C ALA A 148 -8.86 -3.09 -6.32
N MET A 149 -8.74 -4.30 -5.75
CA MET A 149 -9.90 -5.08 -5.26
C MET A 149 -10.69 -4.41 -4.14
N LYS A 150 -10.02 -3.60 -3.31
CA LYS A 150 -10.65 -2.89 -2.19
C LYS A 150 -11.38 -1.61 -2.61
N TYR A 151 -10.85 -0.92 -3.60
CA TYR A 151 -11.28 0.44 -3.94
C TYR A 151 -11.94 0.55 -5.32
N THR A 152 -12.10 -0.56 -6.05
CA THR A 152 -12.88 -0.56 -7.30
C THR A 152 -14.34 -0.25 -7.01
N VAL A 153 -14.89 0.77 -7.68
CA VAL A 153 -16.30 1.17 -7.62
C VAL A 153 -16.88 1.27 -9.03
N GLY A 154 -18.17 1.06 -9.15
CA GLY A 154 -18.88 1.17 -10.44
C GLY A 154 -18.54 0.02 -11.39
N LYS A 155 -17.67 0.24 -12.38
CA LYS A 155 -17.24 -0.81 -13.33
C LYS A 155 -16.37 -1.85 -12.62
N PRO A 156 -16.78 -3.14 -12.54
CA PRO A 156 -16.08 -4.15 -11.76
C PRO A 156 -14.88 -4.75 -12.50
N VAL A 157 -14.02 -3.91 -13.06
CA VAL A 157 -12.87 -4.32 -13.88
C VAL A 157 -11.59 -3.68 -13.33
N ILE A 158 -10.60 -4.54 -13.09
CA ILE A 158 -9.21 -4.17 -12.83
C ILE A 158 -8.46 -4.33 -14.15
N THR A 159 -7.76 -3.30 -14.62
CA THR A 159 -6.99 -3.35 -15.86
C THR A 159 -5.51 -3.57 -15.58
N VAL A 160 -4.88 -4.44 -16.35
CA VAL A 160 -3.42 -4.65 -16.35
C VAL A 160 -2.92 -4.34 -17.75
N GLU A 161 -2.25 -3.20 -17.92
CA GLU A 161 -1.68 -2.75 -19.20
C GLU A 161 -0.17 -2.97 -19.18
N ALA A 162 0.32 -3.82 -20.10
CA ALA A 162 1.74 -4.11 -20.26
C ALA A 162 2.33 -3.38 -21.45
N LYS A 163 3.50 -2.75 -21.24
CA LYS A 163 4.35 -2.16 -22.29
C LYS A 163 5.78 -2.65 -22.06
N ARG A 164 6.67 -2.42 -23.05
CA ARG A 164 8.04 -2.97 -23.06
C ARG A 164 8.78 -2.87 -21.70
N ASN A 165 8.70 -1.72 -21.02
CA ASN A 165 9.48 -1.44 -19.80
C ASN A 165 8.58 -1.01 -18.63
N GLN A 166 7.28 -1.21 -18.73
CA GLN A 166 6.34 -0.79 -17.70
C GLN A 166 5.11 -1.68 -17.65
N LEU A 167 4.60 -1.86 -16.44
CA LEU A 167 3.32 -2.50 -16.17
C LEU A 167 2.44 -1.51 -15.41
N ALA A 168 1.21 -1.33 -15.85
CA ALA A 168 0.24 -0.49 -15.15
C ALA A 168 -0.94 -1.33 -14.66
N ILE A 169 -1.34 -1.13 -13.40
CA ILE A 169 -2.52 -1.73 -12.78
C ILE A 169 -3.49 -0.60 -12.48
N GLY A 170 -4.70 -0.67 -13.03
CA GLY A 170 -5.70 0.39 -12.91
C GLY A 170 -7.05 -0.12 -12.50
N ASN A 171 -7.84 0.76 -11.88
CA ASN A 171 -9.23 0.48 -11.52
C ASN A 171 -10.07 1.76 -11.50
N ALA A 172 -11.39 1.58 -11.58
CA ALA A 172 -12.32 2.66 -11.28
C ALA A 172 -12.34 2.96 -9.78
N THR A 173 -12.42 4.23 -9.42
CA THR A 173 -12.40 4.70 -8.02
C THR A 173 -13.46 5.80 -7.82
N GLU A 174 -13.76 6.14 -6.58
CA GLU A 174 -14.44 7.41 -6.25
C GLU A 174 -13.66 8.60 -6.81
N PRO A 175 -14.33 9.72 -7.13
CA PRO A 175 -13.62 10.91 -7.64
C PRO A 175 -12.47 11.33 -6.75
N MET A 176 -11.29 11.55 -7.36
CA MET A 176 -10.07 11.96 -6.67
C MET A 176 -9.48 13.21 -7.30
N THR A 177 -8.84 14.07 -6.46
CA THR A 177 -8.07 15.21 -6.91
C THR A 177 -6.60 14.84 -7.14
N LYS A 178 -5.86 15.64 -7.91
CA LYS A 178 -4.41 15.45 -8.11
C LYS A 178 -3.63 15.55 -6.80
N GLU A 179 -4.07 16.43 -5.90
CA GLU A 179 -3.47 16.60 -4.57
C GLU A 179 -3.63 15.33 -3.74
N GLN A 180 -4.80 14.70 -3.77
CA GLN A 180 -5.03 13.43 -3.09
C GLN A 180 -4.13 12.32 -3.66
N VAL A 181 -4.00 12.24 -4.99
CA VAL A 181 -3.12 11.25 -5.63
C VAL A 181 -1.65 11.46 -5.27
N SER A 182 -1.20 12.70 -5.07
CA SER A 182 0.17 12.96 -4.62
C SER A 182 0.47 12.46 -3.20
N GLN A 183 -0.56 12.26 -2.39
CA GLN A 183 -0.45 11.83 -0.99
C GLN A 183 -0.74 10.34 -0.76
N ILE A 184 -1.23 9.60 -1.77
CA ILE A 184 -1.65 8.20 -1.55
C ILE A 184 -0.52 7.25 -1.15
N PHE A 185 0.73 7.65 -1.36
CA PHE A 185 1.92 6.92 -0.92
C PHE A 185 2.37 7.30 0.50
N ASP A 186 1.76 8.32 1.11
CA ASP A 186 2.07 8.69 2.49
C ASP A 186 1.56 7.62 3.46
N ARG A 187 2.35 7.37 4.52
CA ARG A 187 2.01 6.36 5.53
C ARG A 187 0.71 6.74 6.25
N PHE A 188 -0.23 5.78 6.35
CA PHE A 188 -1.56 5.95 6.95
C PHE A 188 -2.48 6.93 6.23
N TYR A 189 -2.08 7.48 5.07
CA TYR A 189 -2.94 8.35 4.30
C TYR A 189 -4.13 7.57 3.73
N ARG A 190 -5.31 8.21 3.75
CA ARG A 190 -6.57 7.67 3.23
C ARG A 190 -7.42 8.82 2.72
N VAL A 191 -7.96 8.70 1.51
CA VAL A 191 -8.77 9.77 0.88
C VAL A 191 -10.04 10.09 1.68
N ASP A 192 -10.67 9.08 2.31
CA ASP A 192 -11.85 9.25 3.17
C ASP A 192 -11.75 8.42 4.45
N SER A 193 -11.60 9.08 5.59
CA SER A 193 -11.52 8.41 6.90
C SER A 193 -12.87 7.89 7.40
N SER A 194 -14.01 8.42 6.91
CA SER A 194 -15.35 8.13 7.43
C SER A 194 -16.04 6.94 6.73
N ARG A 195 -15.93 6.79 5.41
CA ARG A 195 -16.54 5.71 4.63
C ARG A 195 -15.74 4.39 4.67
N ASN A 196 -14.44 4.47 4.88
CA ASN A 196 -13.52 3.33 4.75
C ASN A 196 -13.34 2.47 6.01
N ARG A 197 -14.15 2.65 7.06
CA ARG A 197 -14.13 1.73 8.23
C ARG A 197 -14.55 0.32 7.86
N THR A 198 -15.37 0.16 6.82
CA THR A 198 -15.85 -1.13 6.31
C THR A 198 -14.85 -1.84 5.38
N THR A 199 -14.01 -1.11 4.65
CA THR A 199 -13.03 -1.69 3.70
C THR A 199 -11.72 -2.11 4.36
N GLY A 200 -11.47 -1.74 5.63
CA GLY A 200 -10.42 -2.34 6.46
C GLY A 200 -8.97 -2.01 6.09
N GLY A 201 -8.70 -1.01 5.26
CA GLY A 201 -7.33 -0.62 4.90
C GLY A 201 -6.60 0.11 6.03
N SER A 202 -5.32 -0.22 6.26
CA SER A 202 -4.45 0.45 7.25
C SER A 202 -3.87 1.78 6.76
N GLY A 203 -3.86 2.02 5.42
CA GLY A 203 -3.14 3.14 4.81
C GLY A 203 -1.62 2.92 4.70
N LEU A 204 -1.13 1.70 4.97
CA LEU A 204 0.29 1.36 4.85
C LEU A 204 0.64 0.67 3.51
N GLY A 205 -0.31 0.04 2.83
CA GLY A 205 -0.02 -0.79 1.67
C GLY A 205 0.73 -0.02 0.56
N LEU A 206 0.22 1.12 0.13
CA LEU A 206 0.86 1.90 -0.95
C LEU A 206 2.21 2.49 -0.54
N SER A 207 2.39 2.89 0.72
CA SER A 207 3.70 3.34 1.22
C SER A 207 4.72 2.20 1.26
N ILE A 208 4.29 0.96 1.54
CA ILE A 208 5.13 -0.24 1.43
C ILE A 208 5.49 -0.50 -0.05
N ALA A 209 4.51 -0.45 -0.96
CA ALA A 209 4.76 -0.63 -2.39
C ALA A 209 5.76 0.40 -2.93
N GLN A 210 5.65 1.67 -2.53
CA GLN A 210 6.61 2.72 -2.87
C GLN A 210 8.00 2.40 -2.35
N LYS A 211 8.12 1.94 -1.10
CA LYS A 211 9.40 1.58 -0.49
C LYS A 211 10.04 0.36 -1.16
N ILE A 212 9.25 -0.66 -1.50
CA ILE A 212 9.71 -1.81 -2.29
C ILE A 212 10.28 -1.34 -3.63
N ALA A 213 9.56 -0.46 -4.35
CA ALA A 213 10.01 0.07 -5.63
C ALA A 213 11.34 0.83 -5.49
N GLU A 214 11.46 1.73 -4.51
CA GLU A 214 12.67 2.51 -4.23
C GLU A 214 13.90 1.61 -3.99
N THR A 215 13.74 0.59 -3.15
CA THR A 215 14.82 -0.33 -2.74
C THR A 215 15.26 -1.26 -3.89
N ASN A 216 14.40 -1.48 -4.88
CA ASN A 216 14.68 -2.38 -6.01
C ASN A 216 14.96 -1.64 -7.33
N ASP A 217 15.27 -0.33 -7.29
CA ASP A 217 15.57 0.52 -8.46
C ASP A 217 14.44 0.57 -9.52
N VAL A 218 13.22 0.43 -9.05
CA VAL A 218 12.01 0.51 -9.87
C VAL A 218 11.29 1.80 -9.52
N GLN A 219 10.66 2.43 -10.49
CA GLN A 219 9.80 3.59 -10.28
C GLN A 219 8.35 3.12 -10.14
N LEU A 220 7.68 3.55 -9.07
CA LEU A 220 6.24 3.40 -8.89
C LEU A 220 5.59 4.78 -8.90
N THR A 221 4.62 4.98 -9.78
CA THR A 221 3.85 6.22 -9.86
C THR A 221 2.36 5.94 -9.89
N ALA A 222 1.56 6.94 -9.53
CA ALA A 222 0.10 6.87 -9.65
C ALA A 222 -0.40 8.02 -10.52
N GLU A 223 -1.33 7.72 -11.39
CA GLU A 223 -1.87 8.65 -12.37
C GLU A 223 -3.40 8.55 -12.41
N LEU A 224 -4.07 9.70 -12.52
CA LEU A 224 -5.49 9.73 -12.87
C LEU A 224 -5.61 9.71 -14.38
N THR A 225 -6.28 8.70 -14.94
CA THR A 225 -6.68 8.68 -16.36
C THR A 225 -8.00 9.43 -16.59
N SER A 226 -8.80 9.57 -15.51
CA SER A 226 -9.96 10.45 -15.38
C SER A 226 -10.20 10.74 -13.90
N GLU A 227 -11.18 11.58 -13.57
CA GLU A 227 -11.53 11.86 -12.16
C GLU A 227 -11.93 10.62 -11.35
N THR A 228 -12.37 9.56 -12.03
CA THR A 228 -12.86 8.32 -11.43
C THR A 228 -12.05 7.09 -11.83
N GLN A 229 -10.86 7.27 -12.38
CA GLN A 229 -9.99 6.17 -12.77
C GLN A 229 -8.54 6.46 -12.38
N ILE A 230 -7.97 5.57 -11.59
CA ILE A 230 -6.56 5.60 -11.19
C ILE A 230 -5.81 4.43 -11.81
N ARG A 231 -4.52 4.64 -12.13
CA ARG A 231 -3.59 3.57 -12.47
C ARG A 231 -2.27 3.75 -11.73
N PHE A 232 -1.69 2.67 -11.33
CA PHE A 232 -0.36 2.56 -10.73
C PHE A 232 0.59 2.01 -11.77
N VAL A 233 1.68 2.72 -12.04
CA VAL A 233 2.64 2.36 -13.08
C VAL A 233 3.95 1.94 -12.43
N ILE A 234 4.37 0.72 -12.72
CA ILE A 234 5.68 0.15 -12.39
C ILE A 234 6.56 0.28 -13.63
N ALA A 235 7.69 0.97 -13.54
CA ALA A 235 8.61 1.16 -14.65
C ALA A 235 10.07 1.01 -14.19
N THR A 236 10.96 0.66 -15.12
CA THR A 236 12.41 0.75 -14.87
C THR A 236 12.82 2.22 -14.75
N LYS A 237 13.79 2.48 -13.85
CA LYS A 237 14.42 3.80 -13.75
C LYS A 237 15.32 4.09 -14.95
#